data_22abe6198cf1786987ed4d055cf9ea4a
#
_entry.id   22abe6198cf1786987ed4d055cf9ea4a
#
_cell.length_a   1.000
_cell.length_b   1.000
_cell.length_c   1.000
_cell.angle_alpha   90.00
_cell.angle_beta   90.00
_cell.angle_gamma   90.00
#
_symmetry.space_group_name_H-M   'P 1'
#
loop_
_entity.id
_entity.type
_entity.pdbx_description
1 polymer ?
#
loop_
_entity_poly.entity_id
_entity_poly.type
_entity_poly.pdbx_seq_one_letter_code
_entity_poly.pdbx_strand_id
1 'polypeptide(L)'
;WLLVNESPETLSERGKFVLHGDGKSIWFDKCFNVLIFANGKCGLNCEHSLADAPAYAHMWEFTLCRDVLEKTFDDDGYVTFDITFDLIIIFFIIQHLHATK
;
A
#
# COMPACT_ATOMS: atom_id res chain seq x y z
N TRP A 1 -5.34 -3.59 5.38
CA TRP A 1 -5.14 -2.16 5.72
C TRP A 1 -4.98 -2.06 7.23
N LEU A 2 -3.96 -1.33 7.67
CA LEU A 2 -3.70 -1.07 9.07
C LEU A 2 -3.73 0.45 9.32
N LEU A 3 -4.61 0.88 10.20
CA LEU A 3 -4.60 2.26 10.70
C LEU A 3 -3.63 2.34 11.87
N VAL A 4 -2.68 3.25 11.79
CA VAL A 4 -1.58 3.40 12.75
C VAL A 4 -1.67 4.77 13.41
N ASN A 5 -1.72 4.81 14.74
CA ASN A 5 -1.80 6.07 15.51
C ASN A 5 -0.49 6.87 15.56
N GLU A 6 0.54 6.41 14.87
CA GLU A 6 1.81 7.10 14.74
C GLU A 6 1.77 8.15 13.62
N SER A 7 2.61 9.16 13.73
CA SER A 7 2.69 10.27 12.76
C SER A 7 4.15 10.52 12.34
N PRO A 8 4.80 9.58 11.62
CA PRO A 8 6.17 9.75 11.20
C PRO A 8 6.29 10.94 10.23
N GLU A 9 7.12 11.90 10.56
CA GLU A 9 7.30 13.13 9.78
C GLU A 9 8.31 12.93 8.64
N THR A 10 9.40 12.23 8.92
CA THR A 10 10.45 11.98 7.93
C THR A 10 10.26 10.67 7.19
N LEU A 11 10.86 10.56 6.01
CA LEU A 11 10.89 9.31 5.24
C LEU A 11 11.61 8.20 6.00
N SER A 12 12.67 8.54 6.73
CA SER A 12 13.44 7.58 7.53
C SER A 12 12.64 7.00 8.69
N GLU A 13 11.90 7.84 9.42
CA GLU A 13 10.99 7.38 10.48
C GLU A 13 9.90 6.47 9.92
N ARG A 14 9.29 6.88 8.82
CA ARG A 14 8.26 6.09 8.15
C ARG A 14 8.82 4.75 7.65
N GLY A 15 9.97 4.75 6.99
CA GLY A 15 10.63 3.53 6.52
C GLY A 15 10.96 2.58 7.65
N LYS A 16 11.47 3.08 8.76
CA LYS A 16 11.78 2.29 9.95
C LYS A 16 10.52 1.66 10.55
N PHE A 17 9.44 2.43 10.68
CA PHE A 17 8.18 1.92 11.20
C PHE A 17 7.59 0.84 10.27
N VAL A 18 7.55 1.09 8.96
CA VAL A 18 7.03 0.15 7.97
C VAL A 18 7.82 -1.14 7.95
N LEU A 19 9.14 -1.09 8.16
CA LEU A 19 10.00 -2.26 8.15
C LEU A 19 9.73 -3.20 9.35
N HIS A 20 9.60 -2.67 10.53
CA HIS A 20 9.46 -3.51 11.73
C HIS A 20 8.49 -2.98 12.78
N GLY A 21 8.14 -1.68 12.78
CA GLY A 21 7.29 -1.06 13.79
C GLY A 21 7.72 -1.42 15.20
N ASP A 22 6.76 -1.86 16.01
CA ASP A 22 6.96 -2.44 17.35
C ASP A 22 7.15 -3.98 17.33
N GLY A 23 7.18 -4.59 16.14
CA GLY A 23 7.28 -6.03 15.93
C GLY A 23 6.01 -6.82 16.21
N LYS A 24 4.88 -6.17 16.51
CA LYS A 24 3.62 -6.82 16.90
C LYS A 24 2.40 -6.30 16.15
N SER A 25 2.38 -5.01 15.81
CA SER A 25 1.21 -4.34 15.23
C SER A 25 1.05 -4.59 13.73
N ILE A 26 2.06 -5.09 13.05
CA ILE A 26 2.02 -5.42 11.63
C ILE A 26 1.79 -6.92 11.48
N TRP A 27 0.92 -7.31 10.57
CA TRP A 27 0.64 -8.71 10.26
C TRP A 27 1.68 -9.27 9.29
N PHE A 28 2.83 -9.67 9.82
CA PHE A 28 3.97 -10.16 9.03
C PHE A 28 3.71 -11.49 8.30
N ASP A 29 2.62 -12.21 8.62
CA ASP A 29 2.16 -13.42 7.93
C ASP A 29 1.32 -13.16 6.68
N LYS A 30 1.05 -11.90 6.36
CA LYS A 30 0.34 -11.50 5.16
C LYS A 30 1.30 -11.08 4.06
N CYS A 31 0.93 -11.39 2.80
CA CYS A 31 1.74 -11.08 1.63
C CYS A 31 2.16 -9.61 1.60
N PHE A 32 1.25 -8.71 1.98
CA PHE A 32 1.55 -7.30 2.20
C PHE A 32 0.54 -6.63 3.13
N ASN A 33 0.98 -5.56 3.75
CA ASN A 33 0.18 -4.68 4.58
C ASN A 33 0.30 -3.25 4.06
N VAL A 34 -0.82 -2.58 3.86
CA VAL A 34 -0.86 -1.13 3.63
C VAL A 34 -1.09 -0.46 4.98
N LEU A 35 -0.13 0.35 5.41
CA LEU A 35 -0.21 1.11 6.65
C LEU A 35 -0.64 2.54 6.34
N ILE A 36 -1.62 3.04 7.06
CA ILE A 36 -2.09 4.42 6.96
C ILE A 36 -1.84 5.08 8.32
N PHE A 37 -0.98 6.09 8.32
CA PHE A 37 -0.59 6.82 9.52
C PHE A 37 -1.59 7.92 9.86
N ALA A 38 -1.62 8.35 11.13
CA ALA A 38 -2.53 9.37 11.61
C ALA A 38 -2.35 10.74 10.90
N ASN A 39 -1.15 11.01 10.35
CA ASN A 39 -0.87 12.21 9.55
C ASN A 39 -1.22 12.06 8.05
N GLY A 40 -1.96 11.02 7.67
CA GLY A 40 -2.38 10.77 6.27
C GLY A 40 -1.30 10.19 5.36
N LYS A 41 -0.06 10.05 5.83
CA LYS A 41 0.98 9.36 5.06
C LYS A 41 0.72 7.86 5.05
N CYS A 42 1.24 7.17 4.04
CA CYS A 42 1.09 5.70 3.95
C CYS A 42 2.43 5.00 3.72
N GLY A 43 2.42 3.70 3.90
CA GLY A 43 3.54 2.82 3.65
C GLY A 43 3.11 1.40 3.31
N LEU A 44 4.01 0.65 2.70
CA LEU A 44 3.79 -0.73 2.31
C LEU A 44 4.82 -1.62 2.99
N ASN A 45 4.34 -2.59 3.78
CA ASN A 45 5.15 -3.67 4.34
C ASN A 45 4.82 -4.95 3.58
N CYS A 46 5.80 -5.60 2.99
CA CYS A 46 5.65 -6.82 2.21
C CYS A 46 6.51 -7.93 2.80
N GLU A 47 5.96 -9.14 2.82
CA GLU A 47 6.76 -10.31 3.12
C GLU A 47 7.35 -10.89 1.81
N HIS A 48 8.42 -11.66 1.92
CA HIS A 48 9.27 -12.01 0.77
C HIS A 48 9.01 -13.42 0.20
N SER A 49 7.98 -14.13 0.65
CA SER A 49 7.72 -15.50 0.17
C SER A 49 6.96 -15.53 -1.15
N LEU A 50 6.10 -14.55 -1.39
CA LEU A 50 5.22 -14.52 -2.57
C LEU A 50 5.90 -13.90 -3.79
N ALA A 51 6.60 -12.79 -3.60
CA ALA A 51 7.21 -12.02 -4.68
C ALA A 51 8.43 -11.24 -4.19
N ASP A 52 9.30 -10.90 -5.12
CA ASP A 52 10.48 -10.06 -4.88
C ASP A 52 10.14 -8.56 -4.89
N ALA A 53 11.03 -7.76 -4.32
CA ALA A 53 10.87 -6.31 -4.23
C ALA A 53 10.49 -5.61 -5.56
N PRO A 54 11.02 -6.00 -6.74
CA PRO A 54 10.60 -5.40 -8.01
C PRO A 54 9.11 -5.55 -8.33
N ALA A 55 8.51 -6.70 -7.97
CA ALA A 55 7.08 -6.94 -8.22
C ALA A 55 6.20 -6.02 -7.35
N TYR A 56 6.52 -5.90 -6.06
CA TYR A 56 5.80 -5.01 -5.15
C TYR A 56 6.02 -3.54 -5.48
N ALA A 57 7.25 -3.16 -5.87
CA ALA A 57 7.57 -1.80 -6.29
C ALA A 57 6.78 -1.42 -7.55
N HIS A 58 6.71 -2.31 -8.54
CA HIS A 58 5.92 -2.09 -9.76
C HIS A 58 4.42 -1.97 -9.47
N MET A 59 3.88 -2.84 -8.62
CA MET A 59 2.49 -2.76 -8.19
C MET A 59 2.19 -1.40 -7.53
N TRP A 60 3.07 -0.96 -6.63
CA TRP A 60 2.90 0.30 -5.91
C TRP A 60 3.01 1.52 -6.83
N GLU A 61 4.03 1.53 -7.71
CA GLU A 61 4.22 2.57 -8.72
C GLU A 61 3.03 2.64 -9.68
N PHE A 62 2.56 1.50 -10.17
CA PHE A 62 1.40 1.43 -11.06
C PHE A 62 0.16 2.04 -10.40
N THR A 63 -0.09 1.72 -9.12
CA THR A 63 -1.22 2.26 -8.37
C THR A 63 -1.13 3.78 -8.25
N LEU A 64 0.04 4.31 -7.88
CA LEU A 64 0.24 5.76 -7.75
C LEU A 64 0.13 6.49 -9.09
N CYS A 65 0.70 5.93 -10.16
CA CYS A 65 0.61 6.49 -11.51
C CYS A 65 -0.85 6.54 -11.99
N ARG A 66 -1.61 5.50 -11.69
CA ARG A 66 -3.01 5.40 -12.06
C ARG A 66 -3.86 6.45 -11.36
N ASP A 67 -3.67 6.66 -10.08
CA ASP A 67 -4.36 7.71 -9.30
C ASP A 67 -4.18 9.09 -9.93
N VAL A 68 -2.95 9.40 -10.40
CA VAL A 68 -2.65 10.66 -11.07
C VAL A 68 -3.29 10.74 -12.45
N LEU A 69 -3.21 9.69 -13.25
CA LEU A 69 -3.71 9.66 -14.63
C LEU A 69 -5.24 9.70 -14.68
N GLU A 70 -5.91 9.02 -13.78
CA GLU A 70 -7.38 8.94 -13.73
C GLU A 70 -8.00 10.09 -12.92
N LYS A 71 -7.16 10.98 -12.35
CA LYS A 71 -7.60 12.07 -11.49
C LYS A 71 -8.55 11.57 -10.40
N THR A 72 -8.14 10.53 -9.71
CA THR A 72 -8.90 9.90 -8.62
C THR A 72 -9.28 10.89 -7.54
N PHE A 73 -8.47 11.93 -7.35
CA PHE A 73 -8.71 13.00 -6.40
C PHE A 73 -8.90 14.34 -7.10
N ASP A 74 -9.76 15.19 -6.56
CA ASP A 74 -9.89 16.57 -6.96
C ASP A 74 -8.77 17.44 -6.33
N ASP A 75 -8.78 18.75 -6.66
CA ASP A 75 -7.77 19.69 -6.17
C ASP A 75 -7.83 19.88 -4.63
N ASP A 76 -8.96 19.58 -4.01
CA ASP A 76 -9.15 19.61 -2.56
C ASP A 76 -8.82 18.27 -1.88
N GLY A 77 -8.49 17.21 -2.65
CA GLY A 77 -8.11 15.90 -2.18
C GLY A 77 -9.28 14.96 -1.91
N TYR A 78 -10.48 15.29 -2.35
CA TYR A 78 -11.63 14.38 -2.29
C TYR A 78 -11.67 13.46 -3.49
N VAL A 79 -12.17 12.25 -3.26
CA VAL A 79 -12.32 11.23 -4.30
C VAL A 79 -13.39 11.63 -5.30
N THR A 80 -13.05 11.63 -6.58
CA THR A 80 -13.93 12.09 -7.67
C THR A 80 -14.91 11.02 -8.16
N PHE A 81 -14.65 9.72 -7.88
CA PHE A 81 -15.52 8.61 -8.26
C PHE A 81 -15.41 7.42 -7.28
N ASP A 82 -16.22 6.38 -7.46
CA ASP A 82 -16.34 5.26 -6.54
C ASP A 82 -15.08 4.37 -6.56
N ILE A 83 -14.32 4.37 -5.46
CA ILE A 83 -13.06 3.62 -5.25
C ILE A 83 -13.26 2.10 -5.29
N THR A 84 -14.48 1.60 -5.25
CA THR A 84 -14.76 0.16 -5.24
C THR A 84 -14.15 -0.58 -6.44
N PHE A 85 -13.92 0.11 -7.54
CA PHE A 85 -13.32 -0.47 -8.74
C PHE A 85 -11.79 -0.70 -8.60
N ASP A 86 -11.08 0.16 -7.91
CA ASP A 86 -9.61 0.08 -7.78
C ASP A 86 -9.16 -1.00 -6.79
N LEU A 87 -9.92 -1.22 -5.72
CA LEU A 87 -9.73 -2.37 -4.82
C LEU A 87 -9.91 -3.70 -5.55
N ILE A 88 -10.81 -3.78 -6.52
CA ILE A 88 -11.03 -4.96 -7.35
C ILE A 88 -9.83 -5.23 -8.26
N ILE A 89 -9.18 -4.20 -8.80
CA ILE A 89 -8.00 -4.37 -9.67
C ILE A 89 -6.80 -4.86 -8.87
N ILE A 90 -6.55 -4.32 -7.69
CA ILE A 90 -5.51 -4.83 -6.78
C ILE A 90 -5.80 -6.30 -6.43
N PHE A 91 -7.04 -6.65 -6.18
CA PHE A 91 -7.47 -8.02 -5.92
C PHE A 91 -7.28 -8.94 -7.15
N PHE A 92 -7.56 -8.45 -8.36
CA PHE A 92 -7.37 -9.18 -9.61
C PHE A 92 -5.89 -9.41 -9.94
N ILE A 93 -5.03 -8.43 -9.69
CA ILE A 93 -3.58 -8.56 -9.88
C ILE A 93 -3.02 -9.62 -8.92
N ILE A 94 -3.47 -9.63 -7.67
CA ILE A 94 -3.06 -10.63 -6.67
C ILE A 94 -3.52 -12.04 -7.08
N GLN A 95 -4.74 -12.19 -7.56
CA GLN A 95 -5.24 -13.49 -8.05
C GLN A 95 -4.50 -13.97 -9.31
N HIS A 96 -4.12 -13.07 -10.20
CA HIS A 96 -3.38 -13.44 -11.42
C HIS A 96 -1.96 -13.90 -11.13
N LEU A 97 -1.30 -13.30 -10.14
CA LEU A 97 0.01 -13.76 -9.65
C LEU A 97 -0.05 -15.12 -8.96
N HIS A 98 -1.19 -15.50 -8.38
CA HIS A 98 -1.43 -16.84 -7.83
C HIS A 98 -1.73 -17.91 -8.88
N ALA A 99 -2.29 -17.53 -10.02
CA ALA A 99 -2.71 -18.47 -11.08
C ALA A 99 -1.57 -18.91 -12.03
N THR A 100 -0.39 -18.28 -11.93
CA THR A 100 0.78 -18.55 -12.79
C THR A 100 1.85 -19.40 -12.11
N LYS A 101 1.51 -20.11 -11.02
CA LYS A 101 2.39 -21.14 -10.40
C LYS A 101 1.96 -22.55 -10.75
#